data_19f819bbd9adab5e256184a21c39fc6b
#
_entry.id   19f819bbd9adab5e256184a21c39fc6b
#
_cell.length_a   1.000
_cell.length_b   1.000
_cell.length_c   1.000
_cell.angle_alpha   90.00
_cell.angle_beta   90.00
_cell.angle_gamma   90.00
#
_symmetry.space_group_name_H-M   'P 1'
#
loop_
_entity.id
_entity.type
_entity.pdbx_description
1 polymer ?
#
loop_
_entity_poly.entity_id
_entity_poly.type
_entity_poly.pdbx_seq_one_letter_code
_entity_poly.pdbx_strand_id
1 'polypeptide(L)'
;MISTIETDSKVRVRTWLKILKTSNFIEKYLRERLRNDHRTTLPRFDVMSALQRSPNGLKMSELSGVLKVSNGNITGIIDRLVQEGHVERIAIQGDRRAYLAALTDKGSKKFQEYALEHEMWINELLSDISSDDAKMITSLLSSITEKGDLK
;
A
#
# COMPACT_ATOMS: atom_id res chain seq x y z
N MET A 1 -36.99 -18.72 24.04
CA MET A 1 -35.90 -18.36 23.13
C MET A 1 -34.57 -18.67 23.80
N ILE A 2 -33.86 -19.63 23.29
CA ILE A 2 -32.50 -19.88 23.75
C ILE A 2 -31.63 -18.85 23.03
N SER A 3 -31.19 -17.83 23.77
CA SER A 3 -30.16 -16.91 23.27
C SER A 3 -28.92 -17.74 23.01
N THR A 4 -28.60 -17.98 21.75
CA THR A 4 -27.35 -18.65 21.39
C THR A 4 -26.21 -17.69 21.70
N ILE A 5 -25.54 -17.89 22.83
CA ILE A 5 -24.35 -17.14 23.16
C ILE A 5 -23.29 -17.49 22.08
N GLU A 6 -22.95 -16.49 21.31
CA GLU A 6 -21.90 -16.67 20.29
C GLU A 6 -20.56 -16.93 20.96
N THR A 7 -19.84 -17.94 20.47
CA THR A 7 -18.51 -18.29 21.00
C THR A 7 -17.47 -17.21 20.64
N ASP A 8 -16.47 -17.03 21.49
CA ASP A 8 -15.36 -16.08 21.23
C ASP A 8 -14.68 -16.33 19.89
N SER A 9 -14.57 -17.60 19.49
CA SER A 9 -13.94 -17.95 18.20
C SER A 9 -14.79 -17.46 17.03
N LYS A 10 -16.11 -17.54 17.10
CA LYS A 10 -17.01 -17.02 16.05
C LYS A 10 -16.97 -15.51 15.97
N VAL A 11 -16.89 -14.83 17.11
CA VAL A 11 -16.71 -13.36 17.16
C VAL A 11 -15.42 -12.96 16.45
N ARG A 12 -14.33 -13.67 16.69
CA ARG A 12 -13.03 -13.40 16.02
C ARG A 12 -13.10 -13.65 14.51
N VAL A 13 -13.79 -14.68 14.06
CA VAL A 13 -14.03 -14.93 12.63
C VAL A 13 -14.80 -13.77 12.00
N ARG A 14 -15.83 -13.26 12.66
CA ARG A 14 -16.56 -12.08 12.16
C ARG A 14 -15.69 -10.84 12.08
N THR A 15 -14.80 -10.65 13.06
CA THR A 15 -13.82 -9.57 13.02
C THR A 15 -12.94 -9.67 11.77
N TRP A 16 -12.41 -10.86 11.50
CA TRP A 16 -11.62 -11.10 10.30
C TRP A 16 -12.40 -10.77 9.02
N LEU A 17 -13.63 -11.27 8.90
CA LEU A 17 -14.46 -11.01 7.74
C LEU A 17 -14.76 -9.50 7.58
N LYS A 18 -14.94 -8.79 8.69
CA LYS A 18 -15.15 -7.34 8.67
C LYS A 18 -13.90 -6.60 8.22
N ILE A 19 -12.73 -7.00 8.68
CA ILE A 19 -11.45 -6.44 8.25
C ILE A 19 -11.29 -6.62 6.73
N LEU A 20 -11.52 -7.83 6.24
CA LEU A 20 -11.40 -8.16 4.81
C LEU A 20 -12.37 -7.33 3.96
N LYS A 21 -13.63 -7.29 4.34
CA LYS A 21 -14.66 -6.54 3.62
C LYS A 21 -14.37 -5.04 3.61
N THR A 22 -13.94 -4.49 4.73
CA THR A 22 -13.60 -3.08 4.86
C THR A 22 -12.39 -2.72 4.03
N SER A 23 -11.34 -3.55 4.09
CA SER A 23 -10.13 -3.38 3.28
C SER A 23 -10.45 -3.37 1.78
N ASN A 24 -11.24 -4.34 1.33
CA ASN A 24 -11.66 -4.41 -0.09
C ASN A 24 -12.47 -3.18 -0.51
N PHE A 25 -13.34 -2.69 0.35
CA PHE A 25 -14.14 -1.48 0.09
C PHE A 25 -13.23 -0.25 -0.08
N ILE A 26 -12.29 -0.06 0.85
CA ILE A 26 -11.35 1.07 0.81
C ILE A 26 -10.48 0.99 -0.45
N GLU A 27 -9.92 -0.19 -0.76
CA GLU A 27 -9.11 -0.36 -1.96
C GLU A 27 -9.87 -0.04 -3.24
N LYS A 28 -11.11 -0.51 -3.35
CA LYS A 28 -11.96 -0.22 -4.52
C LYS A 28 -12.19 1.28 -4.67
N TYR A 29 -12.50 1.96 -3.59
CA TYR A 29 -12.69 3.40 -3.57
C TYR A 29 -11.44 4.14 -4.03
N LEU A 30 -10.28 3.77 -3.49
CA LEU A 30 -9.00 4.40 -3.84
C LEU A 30 -8.65 4.16 -5.32
N ARG A 31 -8.87 2.95 -5.83
CA ARG A 31 -8.65 2.63 -7.25
C ARG A 31 -9.48 3.52 -8.17
N GLU A 32 -10.75 3.70 -7.85
CA GLU A 32 -11.65 4.54 -8.63
C GLU A 32 -11.23 6.01 -8.59
N ARG A 33 -10.85 6.52 -7.42
CA ARG A 33 -10.39 7.90 -7.27
C ARG A 33 -9.08 8.15 -8.01
N LEU A 34 -8.11 7.26 -7.86
CA LEU A 34 -6.82 7.39 -8.55
C LEU A 34 -7.00 7.34 -10.07
N ARG A 35 -7.85 6.46 -10.56
CA ARG A 35 -8.12 6.36 -12.00
C ARG A 35 -8.83 7.60 -12.53
N ASN A 36 -9.87 8.05 -11.87
CA ASN A 36 -10.72 9.15 -12.35
C ASN A 36 -10.04 10.50 -12.22
N ASP A 37 -9.35 10.75 -11.12
CA ASP A 37 -8.79 12.06 -10.81
C ASP A 37 -7.35 12.23 -11.34
N HIS A 38 -6.59 11.14 -11.45
CA HIS A 38 -5.17 11.18 -11.81
C HIS A 38 -4.75 10.26 -12.95
N ARG A 39 -5.66 9.46 -13.49
CA ARG A 39 -5.36 8.47 -14.55
C ARG A 39 -4.21 7.53 -14.19
N THR A 40 -4.09 7.21 -12.91
CA THR A 40 -3.10 6.27 -12.38
C THR A 40 -3.77 5.07 -11.72
N THR A 41 -2.99 4.15 -11.19
CA THR A 41 -3.49 2.93 -10.56
C THR A 41 -2.99 2.81 -9.14
N LEU A 42 -3.71 2.07 -8.30
CA LEU A 42 -3.27 1.81 -6.94
C LEU A 42 -1.90 1.11 -6.86
N PRO A 43 -1.60 0.08 -7.69
CA PRO A 43 -0.26 -0.50 -7.70
C PRO A 43 0.85 0.50 -8.05
N ARG A 44 0.61 1.40 -8.98
CA ARG A 44 1.59 2.47 -9.31
C ARG A 44 1.80 3.42 -8.14
N PHE A 45 0.72 3.81 -7.48
CA PHE A 45 0.78 4.63 -6.27
C PHE A 45 1.57 3.92 -5.17
N ASP A 46 1.33 2.63 -4.94
CA ASP A 46 2.03 1.85 -3.92
C ASP A 46 3.53 1.74 -4.21
N VAL A 47 3.91 1.54 -5.47
CA VAL A 47 5.32 1.53 -5.88
C VAL A 47 5.97 2.89 -5.58
N MET A 48 5.33 3.98 -5.98
CA MET A 48 5.85 5.33 -5.73
C MET A 48 5.95 5.62 -4.23
N SER A 49 4.98 5.17 -3.43
CA SER A 49 5.00 5.30 -1.97
C SER A 49 6.20 4.59 -1.34
N ALA A 50 6.47 3.36 -1.78
CA ALA A 50 7.64 2.61 -1.31
C ALA A 50 8.95 3.30 -1.67
N LEU A 51 9.06 3.81 -2.89
CA LEU A 51 10.24 4.53 -3.36
C LEU A 51 10.44 5.87 -2.64
N GLN A 52 9.38 6.56 -2.29
CA GLN A 52 9.45 7.81 -1.53
C GLN A 52 10.08 7.61 -0.15
N ARG A 53 9.85 6.45 0.46
CA ARG A 53 10.43 6.09 1.76
C ARG A 53 11.87 5.61 1.66
N SER A 54 12.38 5.42 0.45
CA SER A 54 13.73 4.90 0.19
C SER A 54 14.45 5.78 -0.84
N PRO A 55 14.93 6.97 -0.43
CA PRO A 55 15.53 7.94 -1.36
C PRO A 55 16.72 7.40 -2.14
N ASN A 56 17.43 6.44 -1.58
CA ASN A 56 18.58 5.80 -2.23
C ASN A 56 18.18 4.69 -3.21
N GLY A 57 16.88 4.43 -3.34
CA GLY A 57 16.35 3.42 -4.23
C GLY A 57 16.15 2.05 -3.59
N LEU A 58 15.38 1.22 -4.28
CA LEU A 58 15.09 -0.15 -3.89
C LEU A 58 15.40 -1.10 -5.05
N LYS A 59 15.89 -2.28 -4.73
CA LYS A 59 15.99 -3.37 -5.69
C LYS A 59 14.61 -3.88 -6.08
N MET A 60 14.50 -4.46 -7.26
CA MET A 60 13.22 -5.02 -7.73
C MET A 60 12.70 -6.11 -6.80
N SER A 61 13.58 -6.94 -6.23
CA SER A 61 13.22 -7.96 -5.25
C SER A 61 12.67 -7.37 -3.95
N GLU A 62 13.24 -6.25 -3.50
CA GLU A 62 12.77 -5.52 -2.32
C GLU A 62 11.38 -4.92 -2.55
N LEU A 63 11.14 -4.33 -3.71
CA LEU A 63 9.82 -3.81 -4.10
C LEU A 63 8.77 -4.91 -4.14
N SER A 64 9.12 -6.07 -4.70
CA SER A 64 8.24 -7.24 -4.76
C SER A 64 7.84 -7.70 -3.35
N GLY A 65 8.82 -7.74 -2.42
CA GLY A 65 8.59 -8.12 -1.03
C GLY A 65 7.69 -7.15 -0.29
N VAL A 66 7.92 -5.85 -0.46
CA VAL A 66 7.15 -4.78 0.19
C VAL A 66 5.69 -4.77 -0.26
N LEU A 67 5.45 -4.90 -1.57
CA LEU A 67 4.11 -4.76 -2.16
C LEU A 67 3.38 -6.08 -2.30
N LYS A 68 4.06 -7.21 -2.13
CA LYS A 68 3.51 -8.56 -2.31
C LYS A 68 2.82 -8.77 -3.65
N VAL A 69 3.37 -8.13 -4.71
CA VAL A 69 2.93 -8.34 -6.09
C VAL A 69 3.97 -9.14 -6.86
N SER A 70 3.58 -9.73 -7.99
CA SER A 70 4.50 -10.51 -8.81
C SER A 70 5.60 -9.63 -9.42
N ASN A 71 6.81 -10.19 -9.57
CA ASN A 71 7.94 -9.49 -10.19
C ASN A 71 7.61 -8.95 -11.59
N GLY A 72 6.82 -9.67 -12.36
CA GLY A 72 6.40 -9.25 -13.69
C GLY A 72 5.57 -7.96 -13.68
N ASN A 73 4.65 -7.84 -12.72
CA ASN A 73 3.85 -6.62 -12.55
C ASN A 73 4.71 -5.44 -12.16
N ILE A 74 5.64 -5.61 -11.23
CA ILE A 74 6.54 -4.55 -10.78
C ILE A 74 7.41 -4.07 -11.94
N THR A 75 7.99 -4.98 -12.72
CA THR A 75 8.82 -4.61 -13.87
C THR A 75 8.05 -3.73 -14.85
N GLY A 76 6.83 -4.11 -15.20
CA GLY A 76 5.97 -3.30 -16.08
C GLY A 76 5.63 -1.93 -15.50
N ILE A 77 5.34 -1.88 -14.20
CA ILE A 77 5.04 -0.63 -13.49
C ILE A 77 6.27 0.29 -13.51
N ILE A 78 7.44 -0.23 -13.18
CA ILE A 78 8.69 0.55 -13.18
C ILE A 78 9.03 1.04 -14.59
N ASP A 79 8.92 0.19 -15.61
CA ASP A 79 9.15 0.58 -17.00
C ASP A 79 8.27 1.78 -17.40
N ARG A 80 7.01 1.73 -17.04
CA ARG A 80 6.06 2.81 -17.33
C ARG A 80 6.42 4.10 -16.59
N LEU A 81 6.76 3.99 -15.31
CA LEU A 81 7.16 5.15 -14.51
C LEU A 81 8.48 5.77 -15.01
N VAL A 82 9.39 4.95 -15.51
CA VAL A 82 10.63 5.44 -16.14
C VAL A 82 10.31 6.20 -17.43
N GLN A 83 9.44 5.67 -18.28
CA GLN A 83 9.01 6.34 -19.50
C GLN A 83 8.36 7.71 -19.22
N GLU A 84 7.62 7.81 -18.14
CA GLU A 84 6.98 9.06 -17.72
C GLU A 84 7.92 10.03 -17.00
N GLY A 85 9.16 9.61 -16.72
CA GLY A 85 10.17 10.42 -16.06
C GLY A 85 10.01 10.51 -14.54
N HIS A 86 9.19 9.66 -13.94
CA HIS A 86 8.93 9.65 -12.49
C HIS A 86 9.90 8.77 -11.71
N VAL A 87 10.50 7.80 -12.37
CA VAL A 87 11.45 6.85 -11.78
C VAL A 87 12.70 6.79 -12.66
N GLU A 88 13.84 6.61 -12.03
CA GLU A 88 15.10 6.34 -12.71
C GLU A 88 15.67 5.01 -12.24
N ARG A 89 16.44 4.36 -13.12
CA ARG A 89 17.18 3.16 -12.79
C ARG A 89 18.61 3.54 -12.46
N ILE A 90 19.10 3.06 -11.33
CA ILE A 90 20.46 3.28 -10.87
C ILE A 90 21.22 1.95 -10.98
N ALA A 91 22.28 1.91 -11.77
CA ALA A 91 23.08 0.71 -11.94
C ALA A 91 23.71 0.28 -10.62
N ILE A 92 23.72 -1.02 -10.38
CA ILE A 92 24.42 -1.61 -9.25
C ILE A 92 25.81 -2.01 -9.71
N GLN A 93 26.83 -1.52 -9.01
CA GLN A 93 28.21 -1.82 -9.31
C GLN A 93 28.49 -3.33 -9.17
N GLY A 94 29.04 -3.95 -10.21
CA GLY A 94 29.37 -5.38 -10.21
C GLY A 94 28.27 -6.30 -10.72
N ASP A 95 27.07 -5.80 -11.03
CA ASP A 95 26.00 -6.60 -11.60
C ASP A 95 25.27 -5.84 -12.71
N ARG A 96 25.50 -6.24 -13.96
CA ARG A 96 24.92 -5.60 -15.15
C ARG A 96 23.41 -5.82 -15.29
N ARG A 97 22.85 -6.82 -14.61
CA ARG A 97 21.42 -7.19 -14.70
C ARG A 97 20.59 -6.58 -13.60
N ALA A 98 21.24 -6.14 -12.51
CA ALA A 98 20.55 -5.56 -11.35
C ALA A 98 20.60 -4.04 -11.40
N TYR A 99 19.54 -3.41 -10.95
CA TYR A 99 19.45 -1.97 -10.77
C TYR A 99 18.57 -1.63 -9.56
N LEU A 100 18.80 -0.44 -9.05
CA LEU A 100 17.90 0.17 -8.07
C LEU A 100 16.90 1.04 -8.83
N ALA A 101 15.66 1.05 -8.37
CA ALA A 101 14.67 2.02 -8.81
C ALA A 101 14.57 3.12 -7.76
N ALA A 102 14.53 4.36 -8.19
CA ALA A 102 14.38 5.52 -7.30
C ALA A 102 13.48 6.57 -7.95
N LEU A 103 12.76 7.34 -7.14
CA LEU A 103 11.99 8.46 -7.66
C LEU A 103 12.95 9.56 -8.15
N THR A 104 12.59 10.15 -9.29
CA THR A 104 13.19 11.41 -9.72
C THR A 104 12.58 12.57 -8.93
N ASP A 105 13.15 13.77 -9.04
CA ASP A 105 12.55 14.98 -8.46
C ASP A 105 11.12 15.19 -8.97
N LYS A 106 10.89 14.96 -10.26
CA LYS A 106 9.57 15.03 -10.88
C LYS A 106 8.63 14.00 -10.27
N GLY A 107 9.11 12.75 -10.08
CA GLY A 107 8.35 11.67 -9.49
C GLY A 107 8.00 11.94 -8.03
N SER A 108 8.94 12.47 -7.25
CA SER A 108 8.71 12.83 -5.85
C SER A 108 7.65 13.91 -5.72
N LYS A 109 7.71 14.95 -6.54
CA LYS A 109 6.68 16.01 -6.56
C LYS A 109 5.31 15.46 -6.93
N LYS A 110 5.26 14.60 -7.94
CA LYS A 110 4.00 13.98 -8.38
C LYS A 110 3.41 13.08 -7.30
N PHE A 111 4.25 12.32 -6.63
CA PHE A 111 3.81 11.48 -5.51
C PHE A 111 3.26 12.32 -4.36
N GLN A 112 3.87 13.45 -4.05
CA GLN A 112 3.37 14.36 -2.99
C GLN A 112 1.96 14.85 -3.30
N GLU A 113 1.64 15.15 -4.55
CA GLU A 113 0.28 15.50 -4.98
C GLU A 113 -0.70 14.35 -4.72
N TYR A 114 -0.34 13.13 -5.14
CA TYR A 114 -1.16 11.95 -4.92
C TYR A 114 -1.35 11.66 -3.43
N ALA A 115 -0.28 11.76 -2.65
CA ALA A 115 -0.31 11.49 -1.22
C ALA A 115 -1.22 12.44 -0.45
N LEU A 116 -1.22 13.71 -0.82
CA LEU A 116 -2.09 14.72 -0.20
C LEU A 116 -3.56 14.41 -0.43
N GLU A 117 -3.94 14.07 -1.66
CA GLU A 117 -5.32 13.70 -1.98
C GLU A 117 -5.70 12.35 -1.37
N HIS A 118 -4.79 11.39 -1.37
CA HIS A 118 -4.99 10.09 -0.72
C HIS A 118 -5.31 10.28 0.77
N GLU A 119 -4.56 11.14 1.45
CA GLU A 119 -4.84 11.47 2.86
C GLU A 119 -6.24 12.06 3.04
N MET A 120 -6.66 12.96 2.16
CA MET A 120 -8.00 13.54 2.19
C MET A 120 -9.08 12.47 1.99
N TRP A 121 -8.91 11.57 1.04
CA TRP A 121 -9.87 10.49 0.79
C TRP A 121 -10.00 9.54 1.97
N ILE A 122 -8.87 9.16 2.57
CA ILE A 122 -8.88 8.31 3.76
C ILE A 122 -9.55 9.04 4.93
N ASN A 123 -9.26 10.31 5.10
CA ASN A 123 -9.90 11.12 6.15
C ASN A 123 -11.42 11.15 6.01
N GLU A 124 -11.94 11.28 4.80
CA GLU A 124 -13.38 11.23 4.54
C GLU A 124 -13.96 9.84 4.86
N LEU A 125 -13.28 8.77 4.42
CA LEU A 125 -13.73 7.41 4.64
C LEU A 125 -13.76 7.04 6.12
N LEU A 126 -12.79 7.51 6.89
CA LEU A 126 -12.64 7.18 8.31
C LEU A 126 -13.13 8.30 9.24
N SER A 127 -13.94 9.22 8.73
CA SER A 127 -14.38 10.41 9.49
C SER A 127 -15.14 10.09 10.78
N ASP A 128 -15.83 8.94 10.83
CA ASP A 128 -16.56 8.51 12.01
C ASP A 128 -15.67 7.85 13.08
N ILE A 129 -14.41 7.64 12.76
CA ILE A 129 -13.42 7.05 13.68
C ILE A 129 -12.59 8.18 14.29
N SER A 130 -12.65 8.33 15.62
CA SER A 130 -11.84 9.31 16.31
C SER A 130 -10.35 8.98 16.21
N SER A 131 -9.49 9.98 16.43
CA SER A 131 -8.04 9.77 16.44
C SER A 131 -7.63 8.71 17.47
N ASP A 132 -8.23 8.70 18.65
CA ASP A 132 -7.94 7.71 19.69
C ASP A 132 -8.38 6.31 19.27
N ASP A 133 -9.56 6.17 18.69
CA ASP A 133 -10.03 4.88 18.16
C ASP A 133 -9.15 4.38 17.02
N ALA A 134 -8.73 5.27 16.14
CA ALA A 134 -7.82 4.91 15.05
C ALA A 134 -6.48 4.36 15.57
N LYS A 135 -5.92 5.00 16.60
CA LYS A 135 -4.70 4.52 17.27
C LYS A 135 -4.92 3.15 17.91
N MET A 136 -6.06 2.94 18.54
CA MET A 136 -6.42 1.66 19.15
C MET A 136 -6.53 0.56 18.10
N ILE A 137 -7.24 0.82 17.01
CA ILE A 137 -7.38 -0.13 15.89
C ILE A 137 -6.00 -0.48 15.33
N THR A 138 -5.16 0.50 15.07
CA THR A 138 -3.80 0.29 14.58
C THR A 138 -2.99 -0.60 15.53
N SER A 139 -3.06 -0.34 16.84
CA SER A 139 -2.38 -1.13 17.85
C SER A 139 -2.86 -2.58 17.88
N LEU A 140 -4.18 -2.79 17.83
CA LEU A 140 -4.77 -4.13 17.83
C LEU A 140 -4.40 -4.92 16.56
N LEU A 141 -4.43 -4.28 15.40
CA LEU A 141 -4.04 -4.90 14.14
C LEU A 141 -2.54 -5.22 14.10
N SER A 142 -1.71 -4.33 14.64
CA SER A 142 -0.26 -4.54 14.72
C SER A 142 0.08 -5.76 15.57
N SER A 143 -0.65 -6.01 16.65
CA SER A 143 -0.45 -7.20 17.48
C SER A 143 -0.65 -8.51 16.72
N ILE A 144 -1.49 -8.50 15.69
CA ILE A 144 -1.72 -9.68 14.84
C ILE A 144 -0.49 -9.95 13.95
N THR A 145 0.01 -8.90 13.30
CA THR A 145 1.13 -9.01 12.35
C THR A 145 2.47 -9.25 13.05
N GLU A 146 2.62 -8.80 14.29
CA GLU A 146 3.82 -9.02 15.11
C GLU A 146 3.99 -10.48 15.55
N LYS A 147 2.96 -11.29 15.47
CA LYS A 147 3.05 -12.74 15.67
C LYS A 147 3.83 -13.46 14.57
N GLY A 148 4.19 -12.77 13.55
CA GLY A 148 5.03 -12.95 12.36
C GLY A 148 5.37 -14.35 11.87
N ASP A 149 5.60 -15.32 12.75
CA ASP A 149 6.08 -16.65 12.43
C ASP A 149 5.15 -17.77 12.94
N LEU A 150 3.85 -17.60 12.70
CA LEU A 150 2.93 -18.72 12.83
C LEU A 150 3.22 -19.73 11.70
N LYS A 151 4.07 -20.69 12.02
CA LYS A 151 4.30 -21.84 11.15
C LYS A 151 3.14 -22.82 11.22
#